data_cc2f3ff76cab045fa057ace13c75a89a
#
_entry.id   cc2f3ff76cab045fa057ace13c75a89a
#
_cell.length_a   1.000
_cell.length_b   1.000
_cell.length_c   1.000
_cell.angle_alpha   90.00
_cell.angle_beta   90.00
_cell.angle_gamma   90.00
#
_symmetry.space_group_name_H-M   'P 1'
#
loop_
_entity.id
_entity.type
_entity.pdbx_description
1 polymer ?
#
loop_
_entity_poly.entity_id
_entity_poly.type
_entity_poly.pdbx_seq_one_letter_code
_entity_poly.pdbx_strand_id
1 'polypeptide(L)'
;MTHPDSSRIATARTLLFVPGDRPDRFAKADSSGADLVIIDLEDAVAPGDKDSARDKAAAWFALGNRAVVRVNPPGTPWFEADVARAAEHGCPVMVPKAEEPAVLAEIATYTAGRCTLIPLVETALGIERAYEVCAEPGVVRAAFGNVDLVSCARNPM
;
A
#
# COMPACT_ATOMS: atom_id res chain seq x y z
N MET A 1 -13.15 14.61 -7.18
CA MET A 1 -12.00 15.41 -6.70
C MET A 1 -10.76 14.53 -6.75
N THR A 2 -9.72 14.92 -7.49
CA THR A 2 -8.46 14.18 -7.52
C THR A 2 -7.68 14.50 -6.24
N HIS A 3 -7.22 13.46 -5.54
CA HIS A 3 -6.36 13.61 -4.37
C HIS A 3 -5.07 14.37 -4.75
N PRO A 4 -4.52 15.27 -3.93
CA PRO A 4 -3.34 16.08 -4.27
C PRO A 4 -2.10 15.25 -4.63
N ASP A 5 -2.02 14.01 -4.16
CA ASP A 5 -0.91 13.09 -4.47
C ASP A 5 -1.13 12.24 -5.73
N SER A 6 -2.33 12.24 -6.32
CA SER A 6 -2.66 11.37 -7.46
C SER A 6 -1.74 11.58 -8.66
N SER A 7 -1.40 12.83 -8.99
CA SER A 7 -0.50 13.13 -10.11
C SER A 7 0.93 12.62 -9.86
N ARG A 8 1.45 12.81 -8.65
CA ARG A 8 2.78 12.31 -8.26
C ARG A 8 2.82 10.78 -8.32
N ILE A 9 1.77 10.13 -7.81
CA ILE A 9 1.66 8.67 -7.83
C ILE A 9 1.59 8.15 -9.26
N ALA A 10 0.75 8.76 -10.11
CA ALA A 10 0.56 8.32 -11.49
C ALA A 10 1.85 8.38 -12.32
N THR A 11 2.73 9.34 -12.05
CA THR A 11 3.96 9.60 -12.81
C THR A 11 5.22 9.03 -12.20
N ALA A 12 5.15 8.48 -10.98
CA ALA A 12 6.29 7.93 -10.27
C ALA A 12 6.95 6.78 -11.03
N ARG A 13 8.27 6.80 -11.12
CA ARG A 13 9.10 5.77 -11.79
C ARG A 13 9.86 4.90 -10.80
N THR A 14 10.16 5.44 -9.63
CA THR A 14 10.93 4.77 -8.58
C THR A 14 10.13 4.73 -7.29
N LEU A 15 9.99 3.53 -6.72
CA LEU A 15 9.28 3.28 -5.47
C LEU A 15 10.25 2.62 -4.49
N LEU A 16 10.55 3.29 -3.38
CA LEU A 16 11.48 2.81 -2.37
C LEU A 16 10.72 2.31 -1.15
N PHE A 17 10.83 1.02 -0.85
CA PHE A 17 10.25 0.42 0.35
C PHE A 17 11.13 0.67 1.57
N VAL A 18 10.50 0.96 2.70
CA VAL A 18 11.14 1.08 4.01
C VAL A 18 10.29 0.35 5.06
N PRO A 19 10.88 -0.52 5.90
CA PRO A 19 10.12 -1.24 6.92
C PRO A 19 9.46 -0.29 7.91
N GLY A 20 8.17 -0.52 8.21
CA GLY A 20 7.37 0.33 9.10
C GLY A 20 7.83 0.30 10.56
N ASP A 21 8.52 -0.74 10.98
CA ASP A 21 9.12 -0.86 12.31
C ASP A 21 10.45 -0.07 12.46
N ARG A 22 10.97 0.52 11.36
CA ARG A 22 12.25 1.25 11.31
C ARG A 22 12.06 2.75 11.05
N PRO A 23 11.46 3.50 11.98
CA PRO A 23 11.22 4.95 11.82
C PRO A 23 12.51 5.76 11.69
N ASP A 24 13.64 5.23 12.19
CA ASP A 24 14.99 5.79 12.00
C ASP A 24 15.41 5.89 10.52
N ARG A 25 14.75 5.14 9.62
CA ARG A 25 15.03 5.11 8.19
C ARG A 25 14.09 5.97 7.35
N PHE A 26 12.96 6.44 7.90
CA PHE A 26 11.94 7.15 7.14
C PHE A 26 12.48 8.44 6.51
N ALA A 27 13.13 9.29 7.30
CA ALA A 27 13.72 10.55 6.82
C ALA A 27 14.82 10.30 5.76
N LYS A 28 15.63 9.23 5.93
CA LYS A 28 16.64 8.85 4.94
C LYS A 28 16.01 8.36 3.64
N ALA A 29 14.93 7.60 3.72
CA ALA A 29 14.19 7.14 2.54
C ALA A 29 13.56 8.33 1.80
N ASP A 30 12.93 9.27 2.53
CA ASP A 30 12.32 10.47 1.97
C ASP A 30 13.34 11.35 1.24
N SER A 31 14.56 11.48 1.78
CA SER A 31 15.67 12.23 1.15
C SER A 31 16.46 11.48 0.09
N SER A 32 16.08 10.25 -0.25
CA SER A 32 16.83 9.38 -1.20
C SER A 32 16.75 9.81 -2.66
N GLY A 33 15.77 10.66 -3.01
CA GLY A 33 15.47 11.03 -4.39
C GLY A 33 14.53 10.04 -5.11
N ALA A 34 14.02 9.01 -4.43
CA ALA A 34 12.96 8.17 -4.98
C ALA A 34 11.67 8.99 -5.18
N ASP A 35 10.94 8.68 -6.26
CA ASP A 35 9.69 9.39 -6.57
C ASP A 35 8.62 9.15 -5.49
N LEU A 36 8.56 7.93 -4.94
CA LEU A 36 7.69 7.57 -3.83
C LEU A 36 8.45 6.75 -2.79
N VAL A 37 8.19 7.02 -1.52
CA VAL A 37 8.55 6.15 -0.40
C VAL A 37 7.32 5.34 -0.01
N ILE A 38 7.51 4.05 0.22
CA ILE A 38 6.47 3.13 0.68
C ILE A 38 6.86 2.62 2.06
N ILE A 39 6.11 3.04 3.07
CA ILE A 39 6.24 2.48 4.42
C ILE A 39 5.52 1.13 4.42
N ASP A 40 6.29 0.10 4.66
CA ASP A 40 5.82 -1.28 4.57
C ASP A 40 5.36 -1.81 5.92
N LEU A 41 4.09 -2.20 6.03
CA LEU A 41 3.53 -2.87 7.21
C LEU A 41 3.38 -4.39 6.99
N GLU A 42 3.67 -4.87 5.78
CA GLU A 42 3.50 -6.28 5.40
C GLU A 42 4.79 -7.08 5.63
N ASP A 43 5.41 -7.59 4.59
CA ASP A 43 6.48 -8.59 4.63
C ASP A 43 7.72 -8.15 5.39
N ALA A 44 8.02 -6.85 5.40
CA ALA A 44 9.20 -6.32 6.09
C ALA A 44 9.02 -6.20 7.61
N VAL A 45 7.84 -6.51 8.15
CA VAL A 45 7.52 -6.37 9.58
C VAL A 45 7.07 -7.71 10.16
N ALA A 46 7.68 -8.14 11.27
CA ALA A 46 7.28 -9.36 11.95
C ALA A 46 5.86 -9.26 12.54
N PRO A 47 5.10 -10.37 12.66
CA PRO A 47 3.74 -10.35 13.18
C PRO A 47 3.57 -9.66 14.53
N GLY A 48 4.51 -9.83 15.45
CA GLY A 48 4.48 -9.21 16.77
C GLY A 48 4.74 -7.71 16.78
N ASP A 49 5.25 -7.15 15.67
CA ASP A 49 5.62 -5.74 15.55
C ASP A 49 4.65 -4.93 14.70
N LYS A 50 3.62 -5.57 14.11
CA LYS A 50 2.68 -4.93 13.18
C LYS A 50 1.98 -3.70 13.76
N ASP A 51 1.46 -3.80 14.97
CA ASP A 51 0.77 -2.68 15.62
C ASP A 51 1.72 -1.52 15.92
N SER A 52 2.92 -1.83 16.42
CA SER A 52 3.97 -0.83 16.65
C SER A 52 4.42 -0.15 15.34
N ALA A 53 4.55 -0.91 14.26
CA ALA A 53 4.92 -0.37 12.94
C ALA A 53 3.84 0.59 12.40
N ARG A 54 2.55 0.23 12.56
CA ARG A 54 1.41 1.08 12.20
C ARG A 54 1.44 2.41 12.97
N ASP A 55 1.70 2.37 14.27
CA ASP A 55 1.77 3.58 15.10
C ASP A 55 2.95 4.46 14.72
N LYS A 56 4.11 3.88 14.38
CA LYS A 56 5.28 4.62 13.88
C LYS A 56 5.01 5.29 12.53
N ALA A 57 4.33 4.60 11.62
CA ALA A 57 3.90 5.17 10.34
C ALA A 57 2.91 6.33 10.57
N ALA A 58 1.93 6.15 11.46
CA ALA A 58 0.98 7.19 11.81
C ALA A 58 1.65 8.43 12.40
N ALA A 59 2.64 8.24 13.28
CA ALA A 59 3.43 9.35 13.83
C ALA A 59 4.18 10.13 12.74
N TRP A 60 4.71 9.45 11.72
CA TRP A 60 5.34 10.06 10.55
C TRP A 60 4.36 10.95 9.78
N PHE A 61 3.16 10.46 9.50
CA PHE A 61 2.12 11.22 8.80
C PHE A 61 1.57 12.38 9.63
N ALA A 62 1.45 12.23 10.95
CA ALA A 62 1.01 13.28 11.85
C ALA A 62 1.94 14.52 11.85
N LEU A 63 3.20 14.36 11.48
CA LEU A 63 4.16 15.44 11.28
C LEU A 63 4.02 16.13 9.91
N GLY A 64 3.05 15.74 9.08
CA GLY A 64 2.83 16.30 7.74
C GLY A 64 3.74 15.71 6.67
N ASN A 65 4.49 14.67 6.98
CA ASN A 65 5.33 13.97 6.01
C ASN A 65 4.48 13.14 5.04
N ARG A 66 5.05 12.82 3.87
CA ARG A 66 4.35 12.09 2.82
C ARG A 66 5.02 10.74 2.55
N ALA A 67 4.22 9.73 2.41
CA ALA A 67 4.59 8.40 1.92
C ALA A 67 3.35 7.65 1.49
N VAL A 68 3.52 6.55 0.76
CA VAL A 68 2.51 5.51 0.57
C VAL A 68 2.64 4.53 1.74
N VAL A 69 1.55 3.96 2.23
CA VAL A 69 1.61 2.84 3.17
C VAL A 69 1.21 1.55 2.47
N ARG A 70 2.06 0.51 2.51
CA ARG A 70 1.65 -0.84 2.14
C ARG A 70 1.04 -1.50 3.37
N VAL A 71 -0.27 -1.72 3.30
CA VAL A 71 -1.03 -2.38 4.37
C VAL A 71 -0.80 -3.88 4.38
N ASN A 72 -1.20 -4.57 5.45
CA ASN A 72 -1.23 -6.03 5.45
C ASN A 72 -2.31 -6.54 4.47
N PRO A 73 -2.21 -7.79 3.98
CA PRO A 73 -3.16 -8.34 3.03
C PRO A 73 -4.61 -8.38 3.55
N PRO A 74 -5.61 -8.25 2.68
CA PRO A 74 -7.00 -8.49 3.04
C PRO A 74 -7.19 -9.86 3.71
N GLY A 75 -8.07 -9.94 4.70
CA GLY A 75 -8.33 -11.15 5.48
C GLY A 75 -7.33 -11.41 6.61
N THR A 76 -6.28 -10.61 6.77
CA THR A 76 -5.39 -10.65 7.94
C THR A 76 -5.96 -9.84 9.10
N PRO A 77 -5.59 -10.17 10.37
CA PRO A 77 -6.10 -9.44 11.54
C PRO A 77 -5.69 -7.96 11.59
N TRP A 78 -4.72 -7.55 10.79
CA TRP A 78 -4.16 -6.18 10.80
C TRP A 78 -4.75 -5.28 9.73
N PHE A 79 -5.33 -5.86 8.65
CA PHE A 79 -5.77 -5.14 7.46
C PHE A 79 -6.70 -3.96 7.76
N GLU A 80 -7.79 -4.21 8.49
CA GLU A 80 -8.79 -3.18 8.80
C GLU A 80 -8.20 -2.03 9.62
N ALA A 81 -7.35 -2.35 10.60
CA ALA A 81 -6.68 -1.35 11.42
C ALA A 81 -5.67 -0.52 10.62
N ASP A 82 -4.97 -1.13 9.66
CA ASP A 82 -4.04 -0.44 8.77
C ASP A 82 -4.79 0.54 7.87
N VAL A 83 -5.89 0.11 7.25
CA VAL A 83 -6.74 0.95 6.39
C VAL A 83 -7.36 2.10 7.19
N ALA A 84 -7.84 1.82 8.41
CA ALA A 84 -8.40 2.85 9.27
C ALA A 84 -7.38 3.93 9.62
N ARG A 85 -6.16 3.53 9.95
CA ARG A 85 -5.09 4.46 10.27
C ARG A 85 -4.64 5.27 9.04
N ALA A 86 -4.58 4.65 7.87
CA ALA A 86 -4.33 5.35 6.62
C ALA A 86 -5.40 6.41 6.31
N ALA A 87 -6.68 6.07 6.55
CA ALA A 87 -7.81 6.96 6.34
C ALA A 87 -7.79 8.20 7.25
N GLU A 88 -7.32 8.06 8.49
CA GLU A 88 -7.17 9.18 9.44
C GLU A 88 -6.24 10.27 8.91
N HIS A 89 -5.18 9.86 8.21
CA HIS A 89 -4.18 10.78 7.66
C HIS A 89 -4.39 11.10 6.17
N GLY A 90 -5.34 10.42 5.50
CA GLY A 90 -5.55 10.57 4.05
C GLY A 90 -4.34 10.16 3.22
N CYS A 91 -3.49 9.25 3.71
CA CYS A 91 -2.32 8.82 2.97
C CYS A 91 -2.68 7.79 1.89
N PRO A 92 -1.90 7.74 0.77
CA PRO A 92 -2.09 6.73 -0.25
C PRO A 92 -1.83 5.32 0.29
N VAL A 93 -2.64 4.35 -0.16
CA VAL A 93 -2.58 2.95 0.29
C VAL A 93 -2.16 2.04 -0.85
N MET A 94 -1.10 1.26 -0.64
CA MET A 94 -0.76 0.13 -1.49
C MET A 94 -1.39 -1.14 -0.90
N VAL A 95 -2.20 -1.81 -1.70
CA VAL A 95 -2.92 -3.04 -1.31
C VAL A 95 -2.18 -4.25 -1.89
N PRO A 96 -1.53 -5.07 -1.05
CA PRO A 96 -0.84 -6.26 -1.51
C PRO A 96 -1.85 -7.34 -1.92
N LYS A 97 -1.41 -8.31 -2.74
CA LYS A 97 -2.21 -9.45 -3.20
C LYS A 97 -3.59 -9.01 -3.72
N ALA A 98 -3.59 -7.96 -4.56
CA ALA A 98 -4.79 -7.35 -5.09
C ALA A 98 -5.45 -8.27 -6.14
N GLU A 99 -6.39 -9.10 -5.69
CA GLU A 99 -7.09 -10.09 -6.49
C GLU A 99 -8.57 -9.77 -6.67
N GLU A 100 -9.19 -9.12 -5.68
CA GLU A 100 -10.62 -8.88 -5.63
C GLU A 100 -10.94 -7.38 -5.78
N PRO A 101 -11.57 -6.96 -6.88
CA PRO A 101 -11.99 -5.57 -7.08
C PRO A 101 -12.84 -5.04 -5.93
N ALA A 102 -13.73 -5.88 -5.37
CA ALA A 102 -14.61 -5.52 -4.27
C ALA A 102 -13.85 -4.99 -3.04
N VAL A 103 -12.68 -5.54 -2.73
CA VAL A 103 -11.85 -5.07 -1.61
C VAL A 103 -11.42 -3.61 -1.83
N LEU A 104 -11.01 -3.25 -3.05
CA LEU A 104 -10.64 -1.88 -3.37
C LEU A 104 -11.84 -0.93 -3.29
N ALA A 105 -13.00 -1.36 -3.76
CA ALA A 105 -14.25 -0.60 -3.64
C ALA A 105 -14.64 -0.38 -2.17
N GLU A 106 -14.47 -1.38 -1.31
CA GLU A 106 -14.70 -1.27 0.14
C GLU A 106 -13.74 -0.26 0.78
N ILE A 107 -12.44 -0.31 0.46
CA ILE A 107 -11.47 0.67 0.96
C ILE A 107 -11.85 2.07 0.48
N ALA A 108 -12.17 2.25 -0.80
CA ALA A 108 -12.56 3.55 -1.35
C ALA A 108 -13.80 4.12 -0.64
N THR A 109 -14.78 3.27 -0.36
CA THR A 109 -16.00 3.62 0.38
C THR A 109 -15.68 3.97 1.83
N TYR A 110 -14.96 3.12 2.54
CA TYR A 110 -14.58 3.33 3.95
C TYR A 110 -13.77 4.62 4.14
N THR A 111 -12.84 4.88 3.25
CA THR A 111 -12.02 6.10 3.30
C THR A 111 -12.74 7.34 2.77
N ALA A 112 -13.95 7.19 2.25
CA ALA A 112 -14.71 8.24 1.56
C ALA A 112 -13.88 8.93 0.46
N GLY A 113 -13.07 8.15 -0.26
CA GLY A 113 -12.18 8.62 -1.33
C GLY A 113 -10.99 9.47 -0.85
N ARG A 114 -10.71 9.51 0.45
CA ARG A 114 -9.58 10.26 1.00
C ARG A 114 -8.23 9.61 0.75
N CYS A 115 -8.19 8.32 0.47
CA CYS A 115 -6.98 7.59 0.16
C CYS A 115 -6.93 7.26 -1.33
N THR A 116 -5.80 7.53 -1.95
CA THR A 116 -5.49 7.02 -3.30
C THR A 116 -5.04 5.57 -3.20
N LEU A 117 -5.52 4.71 -4.10
CA LEU A 117 -5.24 3.28 -4.07
C LEU A 117 -4.20 2.88 -5.13
N ILE A 118 -3.29 2.00 -4.72
CA ILE A 118 -2.28 1.39 -5.57
C ILE A 118 -2.36 -0.12 -5.36
N PRO A 119 -3.14 -0.88 -6.17
CA PRO A 119 -3.12 -2.33 -6.10
C PRO A 119 -1.73 -2.86 -6.48
N LEU A 120 -1.21 -3.78 -5.68
CA LEU A 120 -0.01 -4.55 -5.99
C LEU A 120 -0.44 -5.89 -6.56
N VAL A 121 -0.27 -6.04 -7.87
CA VAL A 121 -0.58 -7.26 -8.62
C VAL A 121 0.64 -8.17 -8.57
N GLU A 122 0.55 -9.23 -7.79
CA GLU A 122 1.68 -10.12 -7.49
C GLU A 122 1.29 -11.60 -7.38
N THR A 123 0.05 -11.92 -7.77
CA THR A 123 -0.47 -13.30 -7.81
C THR A 123 -1.04 -13.62 -9.19
N ALA A 124 -1.17 -14.90 -9.52
CA ALA A 124 -1.74 -15.33 -10.79
C ALA A 124 -3.19 -14.84 -10.97
N LEU A 125 -4.00 -14.93 -9.91
CA LEU A 125 -5.38 -14.45 -9.92
C LEU A 125 -5.45 -12.92 -10.08
N GLY A 126 -4.55 -12.19 -9.41
CA GLY A 126 -4.45 -10.74 -9.56
C GLY A 126 -4.09 -10.31 -10.99
N ILE A 127 -3.24 -11.09 -11.69
CA ILE A 127 -2.94 -10.86 -13.11
C ILE A 127 -4.19 -11.08 -13.96
N GLU A 128 -4.90 -12.18 -13.76
CA GLU A 128 -6.12 -12.50 -14.49
C GLU A 128 -7.18 -11.41 -14.34
N ARG A 129 -7.31 -10.83 -13.14
CA ARG A 129 -8.29 -9.79 -12.81
C ARG A 129 -7.72 -8.37 -12.87
N ALA A 130 -6.53 -8.18 -13.39
CA ALA A 130 -5.85 -6.87 -13.35
C ALA A 130 -6.67 -5.73 -13.96
N TYR A 131 -7.42 -6.00 -15.03
CA TYR A 131 -8.28 -5.00 -15.65
C TYR A 131 -9.39 -4.54 -14.69
N GLU A 132 -10.09 -5.47 -14.04
CA GLU A 132 -11.17 -5.17 -13.10
C GLU A 132 -10.64 -4.46 -11.86
N VAL A 133 -9.53 -4.96 -11.30
CA VAL A 133 -8.83 -4.35 -10.15
C VAL A 133 -8.40 -2.91 -10.45
N CYS A 134 -7.85 -2.67 -11.64
CA CYS A 134 -7.38 -1.33 -12.03
C CYS A 134 -8.53 -0.36 -12.40
N ALA A 135 -9.72 -0.88 -12.69
CA ALA A 135 -10.88 -0.06 -13.03
C ALA A 135 -11.61 0.50 -11.79
N GLU A 136 -11.26 0.03 -10.59
CA GLU A 136 -11.94 0.46 -9.37
C GLU A 136 -11.72 1.93 -9.04
N PRO A 137 -12.76 2.62 -8.54
CA PRO A 137 -12.66 4.01 -8.10
C PRO A 137 -11.55 4.21 -7.06
N GLY A 138 -10.77 5.28 -7.22
CA GLY A 138 -9.66 5.61 -6.31
C GLY A 138 -8.33 4.96 -6.72
N VAL A 139 -8.33 4.00 -7.63
CA VAL A 139 -7.10 3.44 -8.20
C VAL A 139 -6.50 4.44 -9.20
N VAL A 140 -5.24 4.81 -8.99
CA VAL A 140 -4.52 5.75 -9.85
C VAL A 140 -3.50 5.03 -10.72
N ARG A 141 -2.94 3.97 -10.22
CA ARG A 141 -2.02 3.07 -10.92
C ARG A 141 -1.95 1.73 -10.22
N ALA A 142 -1.53 0.68 -10.92
CA ALA A 142 -1.09 -0.56 -10.31
C ALA A 142 0.43 -0.60 -10.17
N ALA A 143 0.91 -1.38 -9.21
CA ALA A 143 2.28 -1.85 -9.14
C ALA A 143 2.30 -3.36 -9.44
N PHE A 144 3.42 -3.84 -9.99
CA PHE A 144 3.61 -5.25 -10.28
C PHE A 144 4.71 -5.83 -9.37
N GLY A 145 4.38 -6.90 -8.63
CA GLY A 145 5.30 -7.63 -7.77
C GLY A 145 5.63 -8.99 -8.38
N ASN A 146 6.91 -9.26 -8.65
CA ASN A 146 7.32 -10.52 -9.25
C ASN A 146 7.78 -11.58 -8.24
N VAL A 147 8.04 -11.20 -6.99
CA VAL A 147 8.59 -12.12 -5.97
C VAL A 147 7.57 -13.18 -5.58
N ASP A 148 6.38 -12.77 -5.22
CA ASP A 148 5.29 -13.68 -4.84
C ASP A 148 4.77 -14.48 -6.03
N LEU A 149 4.73 -13.86 -7.21
CA LEU A 149 4.33 -14.53 -8.44
C LEU A 149 5.22 -15.74 -8.77
N VAL A 150 6.54 -15.61 -8.61
CA VAL A 150 7.49 -16.73 -8.82
C VAL A 150 7.25 -17.83 -7.77
N SER A 151 6.90 -17.46 -6.56
CA SER A 151 6.59 -18.42 -5.49
C SER A 151 5.31 -19.21 -5.79
N CYS A 152 4.25 -18.54 -6.26
CA CYS A 152 3.01 -19.18 -6.69
C CYS A 152 3.22 -20.14 -7.88
N ALA A 153 4.05 -19.76 -8.84
CA ALA A 153 4.33 -20.59 -10.02
C ALA A 153 5.13 -21.87 -9.69
N ARG A 154 5.91 -21.85 -8.60
CA ARG A 154 6.72 -23.02 -8.16
C ARG A 154 5.96 -23.98 -7.25
N ASN A 155 4.85 -23.55 -6.67
CA ASN A 155 4.03 -24.36 -5.75
C ASN A 155 2.54 -24.19 -6.12
N PRO A 156 2.08 -24.76 -7.28
CA PRO A 156 0.66 -24.77 -7.58
C PRO A 156 -0.05 -25.62 -6.52
N MET A 157 -1.02 -25.02 -5.82
CA MET A 157 -1.90 -25.72 -4.88
C MET A 157 -2.69 -26.80 -5.60
#